data_e0cbd792065f38355631bf251e9c5183
#
_entry.id   e0cbd792065f38355631bf251e9c5183
#
_cell.length_a   1.000
_cell.length_b   1.000
_cell.length_c   1.000
_cell.angle_alpha   90.00
_cell.angle_beta   90.00
_cell.angle_gamma   90.00
#
_symmetry.space_group_name_H-M   'P 1'
#
loop_
_entity.id
_entity.type
_entity.pdbx_description
1 polymer ?
#
loop_
_entity_poly.entity_id
_entity_poly.type
_entity_poly.pdbx_seq_one_letter_code
_entity_poly.pdbx_strand_id
1 'polypeptide(L)'
;MSHEVIAFATVPQLQYVATTMDLSAVSTVAFFGLTVTRAGELAVRNTAGRAWSSALMTRVIGRAHSAGTRVVATIGRFSWTARGTMASRAVLGTESRRQRLATAIARTVDERRVDGVNLDFEPIPTGFAESYADLVARVRRSLDRVRPGLQLTVALVGHFDSYDVPAILRARPDALYLMAYHYAGWWSSVAGSTAPLGGEQYDVRDAVRLLLRWVPPGRLIVGAPYYGHLWPTTSGSPHARTTGRGTDLTVAAAARLMEGRAEQWDALEHVAWGAWQARDCPTCARHWVELYYDSPRATADKWRWIKAQGLLGAGIWTIGFEGEPGRWNTVLRNAFLAPR
;
A
#
# COMPACT_ATOMS: atom_id res chain seq x y z
N MET A 1 7.47 4.63 -18.96
CA MET A 1 6.04 4.29 -18.82
C MET A 1 5.25 5.58 -18.74
N SER A 2 4.07 5.65 -19.34
CA SER A 2 3.19 6.84 -19.25
C SER A 2 2.45 6.92 -17.90
N HIS A 3 2.51 5.88 -17.08
CA HIS A 3 1.87 5.78 -15.77
C HIS A 3 2.86 5.22 -14.74
N GLU A 4 2.70 5.66 -13.50
CA GLU A 4 3.44 5.09 -12.38
C GLU A 4 2.79 3.78 -11.91
N VAL A 5 3.61 2.75 -11.67
CA VAL A 5 3.20 1.52 -11.01
C VAL A 5 4.17 1.28 -9.85
N ILE A 6 3.73 1.57 -8.63
CA ILE A 6 4.54 1.37 -7.42
C ILE A 6 4.20 0.02 -6.79
N ALA A 7 5.18 -0.86 -6.67
CA ALA A 7 5.03 -2.17 -6.05
C ALA A 7 5.77 -2.22 -4.71
N PHE A 8 5.03 -2.41 -3.62
CA PHE A 8 5.62 -2.55 -2.29
C PHE A 8 6.16 -3.96 -2.08
N ALA A 9 7.38 -4.04 -1.54
CA ALA A 9 8.04 -5.28 -1.17
C ALA A 9 8.46 -5.24 0.30
N THR A 10 7.95 -6.15 1.11
CA THR A 10 8.41 -6.34 2.50
C THR A 10 9.61 -7.27 2.54
N VAL A 11 10.21 -7.47 3.72
CA VAL A 11 11.42 -8.33 3.87
C VAL A 11 11.24 -9.75 3.30
N PRO A 12 10.13 -10.47 3.54
CA PRO A 12 9.90 -11.79 2.94
C PRO A 12 9.90 -11.81 1.41
N GLN A 13 9.49 -10.73 0.73
CA GLN A 13 9.42 -10.66 -0.73
C GLN A 13 10.74 -10.31 -1.42
N LEU A 14 11.77 -9.89 -0.68
CA LEU A 14 13.04 -9.46 -1.28
C LEU A 14 13.69 -10.54 -2.15
N GLN A 15 13.59 -11.82 -1.76
CA GLN A 15 14.14 -12.92 -2.57
C GLN A 15 13.39 -13.02 -3.90
N TYR A 16 12.06 -12.95 -3.89
CA TYR A 16 11.24 -12.95 -5.09
C TYR A 16 11.60 -11.78 -6.03
N VAL A 17 11.75 -10.57 -5.49
CA VAL A 17 12.16 -9.39 -6.28
C VAL A 17 13.58 -9.57 -6.85
N ALA A 18 14.50 -10.15 -6.07
CA ALA A 18 15.87 -10.35 -6.49
C ALA A 18 16.06 -11.40 -7.59
N THR A 19 15.08 -12.30 -7.80
CA THR A 19 15.27 -13.46 -8.70
C THR A 19 14.20 -13.61 -9.77
N THR A 20 12.92 -13.46 -9.44
CA THR A 20 11.80 -13.96 -10.23
C THR A 20 10.87 -12.87 -10.76
N MET A 21 10.64 -11.80 -9.97
CA MET A 21 9.69 -10.76 -10.32
C MET A 21 9.98 -10.15 -11.69
N ASP A 22 8.93 -9.96 -12.49
CA ASP A 22 9.01 -9.17 -13.72
C ASP A 22 9.05 -7.68 -13.42
N LEU A 23 10.26 -7.14 -13.31
CA LEU A 23 10.48 -5.74 -12.97
C LEU A 23 10.07 -4.78 -14.10
N SER A 24 9.96 -5.25 -15.34
CA SER A 24 9.48 -4.41 -16.45
C SER A 24 8.00 -4.07 -16.38
N ALA A 25 7.23 -4.76 -15.52
CA ALA A 25 5.82 -4.49 -15.28
C ALA A 25 5.56 -3.35 -14.28
N VAL A 26 6.59 -2.87 -13.58
CA VAL A 26 6.48 -1.82 -12.55
C VAL A 26 7.49 -0.69 -12.79
N SER A 27 7.12 0.53 -12.42
CA SER A 27 8.01 1.69 -12.51
C SER A 27 8.90 1.86 -11.28
N THR A 28 8.43 1.38 -10.13
CA THR A 28 9.10 1.57 -8.83
C THR A 28 8.85 0.38 -7.91
N VAL A 29 9.91 -0.16 -7.33
CA VAL A 29 9.84 -1.06 -6.18
C VAL A 29 10.04 -0.23 -4.91
N ALA A 30 9.05 -0.23 -4.02
CA ALA A 30 9.13 0.44 -2.73
C ALA A 30 9.45 -0.58 -1.63
N PHE A 31 10.67 -0.55 -1.09
CA PHE A 31 11.02 -1.43 0.04
C PHE A 31 10.27 -0.98 1.29
N PHE A 32 9.44 -1.84 1.81
CA PHE A 32 8.69 -1.61 3.05
C PHE A 32 9.34 -2.41 4.20
N GLY A 33 9.70 -1.84 5.33
CA GLY A 33 9.53 -0.46 5.73
C GLY A 33 10.56 -0.15 6.80
N LEU A 34 11.39 0.85 6.51
CA LEU A 34 12.28 1.39 7.53
C LEU A 34 11.44 2.17 8.54
N THR A 35 11.58 1.85 9.83
CA THR A 35 10.82 2.53 10.88
C THR A 35 11.63 3.63 11.55
N VAL A 36 10.93 4.60 12.15
CA VAL A 36 11.53 5.77 12.80
C VAL A 36 11.51 5.61 14.31
N THR A 37 12.64 5.89 14.98
CA THR A 37 12.75 5.94 16.44
C THR A 37 12.12 7.21 17.02
N ARG A 38 11.87 7.26 18.34
CA ARG A 38 11.39 8.47 19.02
C ARG A 38 12.35 9.67 18.92
N ALA A 39 13.63 9.39 18.66
CA ALA A 39 14.67 10.41 18.51
C ALA A 39 14.69 11.06 17.10
N GLY A 40 13.88 10.57 16.16
CA GLY A 40 13.90 11.00 14.76
C GLY A 40 15.06 10.39 13.97
N GLU A 41 15.41 9.14 14.27
CA GLU A 41 16.44 8.36 13.59
C GLU A 41 15.82 7.13 12.90
N LEU A 42 16.47 6.58 11.88
CA LEU A 42 16.04 5.33 11.29
C LEU A 42 16.45 4.14 12.16
N ALA A 43 15.53 3.18 12.33
CA ALA A 43 15.76 1.97 13.13
C ALA A 43 16.54 0.93 12.32
N VAL A 44 17.86 1.04 12.28
CA VAL A 44 18.73 0.17 11.47
C VAL A 44 18.99 -1.22 12.08
N ARG A 45 18.69 -1.42 13.38
CA ARG A 45 18.97 -2.69 14.09
C ARG A 45 17.81 -3.68 14.11
N ASN A 46 16.63 -3.31 13.61
CA ASN A 46 15.49 -4.21 13.47
C ASN A 46 15.60 -5.08 12.20
N THR A 47 14.65 -5.97 11.98
CA THR A 47 14.64 -6.88 10.81
C THR A 47 14.70 -6.11 9.49
N ALA A 48 13.89 -5.06 9.34
CA ALA A 48 13.86 -4.26 8.11
C ALA A 48 15.17 -3.47 7.90
N GLY A 49 15.74 -2.87 8.96
CA GLY A 49 17.02 -2.17 8.87
C GLY A 49 18.19 -3.08 8.49
N ARG A 50 18.23 -4.29 9.06
CA ARG A 50 19.23 -5.31 8.66
C ARG A 50 19.03 -5.78 7.22
N ALA A 51 17.77 -6.01 6.82
CA ALA A 51 17.45 -6.40 5.45
C ALA A 51 17.84 -5.29 4.45
N TRP A 52 17.57 -4.02 4.79
CA TRP A 52 17.96 -2.87 3.99
C TRP A 52 19.46 -2.83 3.69
N SER A 53 20.28 -3.15 4.68
CA SER A 53 21.75 -3.15 4.56
C SER A 53 22.33 -4.46 4.01
N SER A 54 21.50 -5.44 3.66
CA SER A 54 21.96 -6.77 3.25
C SER A 54 22.44 -6.83 1.80
N ALA A 55 23.23 -7.86 1.47
CA ALA A 55 23.62 -8.21 0.11
C ALA A 55 22.39 -8.55 -0.76
N LEU A 56 21.32 -9.10 -0.17
CA LEU A 56 20.07 -9.38 -0.88
C LEU A 56 19.42 -8.08 -1.39
N MET A 57 19.33 -7.04 -0.54
CA MET A 57 18.81 -5.74 -0.97
C MET A 57 19.71 -5.09 -2.03
N THR A 58 21.03 -5.28 -1.97
CA THR A 58 21.95 -4.81 -3.02
C THR A 58 21.64 -5.49 -4.37
N ARG A 59 21.34 -6.80 -4.37
CA ARG A 59 20.89 -7.50 -5.60
C ARG A 59 19.55 -6.97 -6.11
N VAL A 60 18.59 -6.72 -5.21
CA VAL A 60 17.29 -6.10 -5.58
C VAL A 60 17.52 -4.77 -6.30
N ILE A 61 18.32 -3.87 -5.72
CA ILE A 61 18.62 -2.55 -6.30
C ILE A 61 19.28 -2.72 -7.67
N GLY A 62 20.33 -3.53 -7.77
CA GLY A 62 21.04 -3.74 -9.03
C GLY A 62 20.15 -4.33 -10.13
N ARG A 63 19.31 -5.33 -9.78
CA ARG A 63 18.38 -5.95 -10.74
C ARG A 63 17.28 -4.98 -11.19
N ALA A 64 16.74 -4.19 -10.26
CA ALA A 64 15.73 -3.18 -10.59
C ALA A 64 16.30 -2.11 -11.52
N HIS A 65 17.46 -1.56 -11.21
CA HIS A 65 18.14 -0.56 -12.06
C HIS A 65 18.47 -1.11 -13.45
N SER A 66 18.94 -2.37 -13.53
CA SER A 66 19.18 -3.02 -14.83
C SER A 66 17.91 -3.18 -15.68
N ALA A 67 16.74 -3.23 -15.05
CA ALA A 67 15.44 -3.29 -15.72
C ALA A 67 14.82 -1.89 -15.98
N GLY A 68 15.50 -0.80 -15.61
CA GLY A 68 14.97 0.55 -15.69
C GLY A 68 13.90 0.88 -14.66
N THR A 69 13.81 0.08 -13.58
CA THR A 69 12.85 0.22 -12.49
C THR A 69 13.51 0.93 -11.30
N ARG A 70 12.86 1.97 -10.77
CA ARG A 70 13.33 2.69 -9.58
C ARG A 70 13.21 1.81 -8.33
N VAL A 71 14.06 2.12 -7.35
CA VAL A 71 13.94 1.59 -5.99
C VAL A 71 13.82 2.74 -5.00
N VAL A 72 12.81 2.72 -4.16
CA VAL A 72 12.63 3.71 -3.09
C VAL A 72 12.53 3.04 -1.73
N ALA A 73 12.96 3.74 -0.67
CA ALA A 73 12.76 3.30 0.69
C ALA A 73 11.42 3.82 1.23
N THR A 74 10.59 2.95 1.80
CA THR A 74 9.43 3.40 2.58
C THR A 74 9.86 3.66 4.02
N ILE A 75 9.58 4.86 4.50
CA ILE A 75 9.90 5.32 5.86
C ILE A 75 8.59 5.39 6.65
N GLY A 76 8.38 4.38 7.50
CA GLY A 76 7.12 4.17 8.20
C GLY A 76 7.13 4.65 9.65
N ARG A 77 5.99 5.20 10.10
CA ARG A 77 5.70 5.50 11.50
C ARG A 77 4.21 5.32 11.78
N PHE A 78 3.86 4.34 12.63
CA PHE A 78 2.47 3.90 12.82
C PHE A 78 1.93 4.34 14.18
N SER A 79 0.77 5.01 14.18
CA SER A 79 0.10 5.60 15.35
C SER A 79 -1.19 4.86 15.73
N TRP A 80 -1.34 3.62 15.30
CA TRP A 80 -2.52 2.78 15.58
C TRP A 80 -2.63 2.30 17.03
N THR A 81 -1.61 2.54 17.83
CA THR A 81 -1.58 2.24 19.27
C THR A 81 -1.16 3.47 20.07
N ALA A 82 -1.50 3.53 21.35
CA ALA A 82 -1.06 4.61 22.24
C ALA A 82 0.47 4.80 22.23
N ARG A 83 1.24 3.69 22.25
CA ARG A 83 2.71 3.71 22.16
C ARG A 83 3.19 4.26 20.81
N GLY A 84 2.53 3.89 19.72
CA GLY A 84 2.80 4.39 18.38
C GLY A 84 2.54 5.90 18.29
N THR A 85 1.37 6.34 18.76
CA THR A 85 0.97 7.75 18.81
C THR A 85 1.97 8.61 19.59
N MET A 86 2.37 8.17 20.79
CA MET A 86 3.39 8.88 21.57
C MET A 86 4.72 9.01 20.83
N ALA A 87 5.12 7.97 20.11
CA ALA A 87 6.36 7.99 19.36
C ALA A 87 6.28 8.90 18.12
N SER A 88 5.15 8.92 17.42
CA SER A 88 4.91 9.85 16.31
C SER A 88 4.89 11.31 16.79
N ARG A 89 4.19 11.60 17.89
CA ARG A 89 4.21 12.93 18.54
C ARG A 89 5.64 13.35 18.93
N ALA A 90 6.46 12.43 19.43
CA ALA A 90 7.83 12.72 19.78
C ALA A 90 8.67 13.14 18.56
N VAL A 91 8.50 12.45 17.42
CA VAL A 91 9.22 12.78 16.19
C VAL A 91 8.72 14.10 15.59
N LEU A 92 7.42 14.26 15.47
CA LEU A 92 6.80 15.41 14.82
C LEU A 92 6.83 16.67 15.70
N GLY A 93 6.90 16.52 17.01
CA GLY A 93 6.74 17.62 17.97
C GLY A 93 7.91 18.61 18.04
N THR A 94 9.10 18.27 17.54
CA THR A 94 10.24 19.17 17.57
C THR A 94 10.89 19.33 16.20
N GLU A 95 11.22 20.55 15.86
CA GLU A 95 11.88 20.87 14.59
C GLU A 95 13.20 20.10 14.42
N SER A 96 13.99 20.03 15.48
CA SER A 96 15.29 19.34 15.46
C SER A 96 15.17 17.84 15.14
N ARG A 97 14.12 17.16 15.63
CA ARG A 97 13.86 15.75 15.31
C ARG A 97 13.38 15.57 13.88
N ARG A 98 12.50 16.46 13.39
CA ARG A 98 12.07 16.44 11.98
C ARG A 98 13.27 16.68 11.06
N GLN A 99 14.15 17.63 11.38
CA GLN A 99 15.36 17.88 10.58
C GLN A 99 16.34 16.70 10.65
N ARG A 100 16.55 16.11 11.82
CA ARG A 100 17.39 14.92 11.98
C ARG A 100 16.88 13.76 11.12
N LEU A 101 15.58 13.51 11.16
CA LEU A 101 14.97 12.46 10.34
C LEU A 101 15.15 12.74 8.84
N ALA A 102 14.87 13.97 8.38
CA ALA A 102 15.05 14.33 6.99
C ALA A 102 16.51 14.14 6.50
N THR A 103 17.47 14.48 7.35
CA THR A 103 18.92 14.25 7.08
C THR A 103 19.25 12.76 7.03
N ALA A 104 18.73 11.97 7.98
CA ALA A 104 18.95 10.51 8.01
C ALA A 104 18.35 9.82 6.77
N ILE A 105 17.17 10.24 6.33
CA ILE A 105 16.53 9.75 5.11
C ILE A 105 17.39 10.06 3.88
N ALA A 106 17.79 11.32 3.70
CA ALA A 106 18.62 11.72 2.56
C ALA A 106 19.94 10.97 2.51
N ARG A 107 20.62 10.80 3.66
CA ARG A 107 21.83 10.00 3.77
C ARG A 107 21.61 8.55 3.36
N THR A 108 20.52 7.93 3.84
CA THR A 108 20.19 6.53 3.50
C THR A 108 19.94 6.34 2.00
N VAL A 109 19.29 7.31 1.34
CA VAL A 109 19.08 7.31 -0.11
C VAL A 109 20.41 7.40 -0.85
N ASP A 110 21.30 8.28 -0.42
CA ASP A 110 22.60 8.48 -1.03
C ASP A 110 23.52 7.26 -0.86
N GLU A 111 23.68 6.77 0.35
CA GLU A 111 24.51 5.60 0.69
C GLU A 111 24.13 4.33 -0.08
N ARG A 112 22.81 4.13 -0.32
CA ARG A 112 22.27 2.97 -1.04
C ARG A 112 22.10 3.23 -2.55
N ARG A 113 22.31 4.46 -3.00
CA ARG A 113 22.09 4.90 -4.39
C ARG A 113 20.71 4.51 -4.93
N VAL A 114 19.68 4.61 -4.07
CA VAL A 114 18.28 4.40 -4.47
C VAL A 114 17.67 5.68 -5.01
N ASP A 115 16.47 5.60 -5.58
CA ASP A 115 15.88 6.64 -6.41
C ASP A 115 14.94 7.57 -5.65
N GLY A 116 14.81 7.38 -4.33
CA GLY A 116 13.96 8.24 -3.52
C GLY A 116 13.36 7.56 -2.30
N VAL A 117 12.26 8.13 -1.82
CA VAL A 117 11.55 7.64 -0.63
C VAL A 117 10.04 7.74 -0.79
N ASN A 118 9.34 6.86 -0.09
CA ASN A 118 7.92 6.98 0.24
C ASN A 118 7.78 7.25 1.74
N LEU A 119 7.07 8.30 2.14
CA LEU A 119 6.78 8.58 3.55
C LEU A 119 5.43 7.99 3.92
N ASP A 120 5.41 7.17 4.96
CA ASP A 120 4.27 6.36 5.37
C ASP A 120 4.01 6.49 6.87
N PHE A 121 3.42 7.60 7.27
CA PHE A 121 3.04 7.92 8.66
C PHE A 121 1.53 7.74 8.83
N GLU A 122 1.10 6.78 9.64
CA GLU A 122 -0.30 6.33 9.71
C GLU A 122 -0.83 6.11 11.14
N PRO A 123 -2.00 6.70 11.45
CA PRO A 123 -2.45 8.02 10.99
C PRO A 123 -1.57 9.11 11.58
N ILE A 124 -1.74 10.35 11.12
CA ILE A 124 -1.08 11.49 11.78
C ILE A 124 -1.80 11.80 13.09
N PRO A 125 -1.09 11.88 14.23
CA PRO A 125 -1.72 12.21 15.49
C PRO A 125 -2.41 13.59 15.44
N THR A 126 -3.56 13.72 16.10
CA THR A 126 -4.31 14.98 16.21
C THR A 126 -3.39 16.13 16.65
N GLY A 127 -3.45 17.26 15.94
CA GLY A 127 -2.66 18.47 16.15
C GLY A 127 -1.26 18.43 15.52
N PHE A 128 -0.90 17.39 14.73
CA PHE A 128 0.43 17.27 14.13
C PHE A 128 0.42 17.26 12.59
N ALA A 129 -0.70 17.56 11.93
CA ALA A 129 -0.81 17.58 10.47
C ALA A 129 0.17 18.56 9.81
N GLU A 130 0.26 19.79 10.32
CA GLU A 130 1.22 20.81 9.87
C GLU A 130 2.68 20.38 10.14
N SER A 131 2.96 19.80 11.31
CA SER A 131 4.30 19.28 11.62
C SER A 131 4.73 18.16 10.67
N TYR A 132 3.77 17.33 10.23
CA TYR A 132 4.03 16.33 9.22
C TYR A 132 4.32 16.95 7.84
N ALA A 133 3.54 17.94 7.43
CA ALA A 133 3.80 18.67 6.18
C ALA A 133 5.19 19.38 6.22
N ASP A 134 5.60 19.95 7.37
CA ASP A 134 6.96 20.47 7.55
C ASP A 134 8.03 19.37 7.43
N LEU A 135 7.79 18.17 7.97
CA LEU A 135 8.70 17.04 7.76
C LEU A 135 8.82 16.68 6.27
N VAL A 136 7.71 16.61 5.53
CA VAL A 136 7.72 16.35 4.08
C VAL A 136 8.57 17.40 3.35
N ALA A 137 8.38 18.69 3.68
CA ALA A 137 9.16 19.79 3.10
C ALA A 137 10.67 19.68 3.42
N ARG A 138 11.03 19.27 4.64
CA ARG A 138 12.44 19.05 5.03
C ARG A 138 13.05 17.88 4.27
N VAL A 139 12.30 16.78 4.13
CA VAL A 139 12.73 15.62 3.34
C VAL A 139 12.96 16.05 1.88
N ARG A 140 12.02 16.76 1.24
CA ARG A 140 12.20 17.28 -0.12
C ARG A 140 13.49 18.08 -0.27
N ARG A 141 13.69 19.09 0.59
CA ARG A 141 14.91 19.90 0.57
C ARG A 141 16.18 19.09 0.80
N SER A 142 16.12 18.07 1.66
CA SER A 142 17.29 17.22 1.94
C SER A 142 17.62 16.31 0.76
N LEU A 143 16.62 15.75 0.10
CA LEU A 143 16.79 14.95 -1.12
C LEU A 143 17.34 15.80 -2.28
N ASP A 144 16.85 17.03 -2.47
CA ASP A 144 17.31 17.94 -3.53
C ASP A 144 18.80 18.32 -3.38
N ARG A 145 19.33 18.34 -2.14
CA ARG A 145 20.76 18.55 -1.88
C ARG A 145 21.63 17.34 -2.20
N VAL A 146 21.07 16.12 -2.10
CA VAL A 146 21.79 14.89 -2.47
C VAL A 146 21.87 14.79 -4.00
N ARG A 147 20.72 14.81 -4.66
CA ARG A 147 20.64 14.67 -6.11
C ARG A 147 19.28 15.18 -6.61
N PRO A 148 19.24 16.01 -7.66
CA PRO A 148 17.99 16.36 -8.32
C PRO A 148 17.25 15.14 -8.87
N GLY A 149 15.91 15.17 -8.85
CA GLY A 149 15.07 14.13 -9.43
C GLY A 149 14.86 12.90 -8.55
N LEU A 150 15.32 12.91 -7.30
CA LEU A 150 14.96 11.86 -6.33
C LEU A 150 13.46 11.90 -6.02
N GLN A 151 12.81 10.76 -6.16
CA GLN A 151 11.36 10.63 -5.95
C GLN A 151 10.99 10.80 -4.47
N LEU A 152 9.95 11.57 -4.22
CA LEU A 152 9.30 11.70 -2.91
C LEU A 152 7.82 11.46 -3.07
N THR A 153 7.32 10.35 -2.54
CA THR A 153 5.89 10.08 -2.42
C THR A 153 5.44 10.11 -0.97
N VAL A 154 4.16 10.43 -0.75
CA VAL A 154 3.55 10.47 0.58
C VAL A 154 2.34 9.55 0.58
N ALA A 155 2.34 8.54 1.43
CA ALA A 155 1.21 7.64 1.63
C ALA A 155 0.13 8.30 2.51
N LEU A 156 -1.11 8.12 2.13
CA LEU A 156 -2.31 8.54 2.86
C LEU A 156 -3.21 7.32 3.07
N VAL A 157 -3.75 7.13 4.26
CA VAL A 157 -4.76 6.10 4.52
C VAL A 157 -6.06 6.42 3.78
N GLY A 158 -6.90 5.42 3.52
CA GLY A 158 -8.17 5.59 2.80
C GLY A 158 -9.10 6.65 3.41
N HIS A 159 -9.13 6.76 4.75
CA HIS A 159 -9.76 7.85 5.50
C HIS A 159 -8.69 8.85 5.94
N PHE A 160 -8.40 9.83 5.10
CA PHE A 160 -7.22 10.70 5.23
C PHE A 160 -7.44 12.00 6.04
N ASP A 161 -8.48 12.06 6.86
CA ASP A 161 -8.84 13.26 7.66
C ASP A 161 -7.73 13.72 8.63
N SER A 162 -6.81 12.84 8.97
CA SER A 162 -5.67 13.17 9.83
C SER A 162 -4.56 13.97 9.14
N TYR A 163 -4.62 14.15 7.80
CA TYR A 163 -3.58 14.80 7.01
C TYR A 163 -4.03 16.19 6.55
N ASP A 164 -3.15 17.18 6.58
CA ASP A 164 -3.32 18.45 5.88
C ASP A 164 -2.81 18.27 4.43
N VAL A 165 -3.68 17.77 3.54
CA VAL A 165 -3.33 17.50 2.13
C VAL A 165 -2.84 18.76 1.42
N PRO A 166 -3.48 19.94 1.54
CA PRO A 166 -2.96 21.18 0.97
C PRO A 166 -1.56 21.56 1.46
N ALA A 167 -1.27 21.40 2.75
CA ALA A 167 0.06 21.70 3.28
C ALA A 167 1.13 20.69 2.77
N ILE A 168 0.78 19.40 2.67
CA ILE A 168 1.65 18.38 2.08
C ILE A 168 1.94 18.72 0.62
N LEU A 169 0.96 19.15 -0.17
CA LEU A 169 1.17 19.55 -1.57
C LEU A 169 2.10 20.76 -1.72
N ARG A 170 2.03 21.73 -0.79
CA ARG A 170 2.98 22.87 -0.74
C ARG A 170 4.41 22.42 -0.47
N ALA A 171 4.60 21.30 0.21
CA ALA A 171 5.93 20.69 0.41
C ALA A 171 6.50 20.00 -0.85
N ARG A 172 5.75 19.97 -1.93
CA ARG A 172 6.13 19.48 -3.27
C ARG A 172 6.60 18.03 -3.31
N PRO A 173 5.86 17.05 -2.76
CA PRO A 173 6.11 15.65 -3.10
C PRO A 173 5.84 15.44 -4.59
N ASP A 174 6.44 14.44 -5.21
CA ASP A 174 6.19 14.13 -6.62
C ASP A 174 4.77 13.56 -6.82
N ALA A 175 4.31 12.74 -5.86
CA ALA A 175 2.96 12.21 -5.86
C ALA A 175 2.45 11.92 -4.44
N LEU A 176 1.13 11.84 -4.31
CA LEU A 176 0.45 11.25 -3.16
C LEU A 176 0.05 9.81 -3.52
N TYR A 177 0.25 8.89 -2.59
CA TYR A 177 -0.14 7.49 -2.69
C TYR A 177 -1.32 7.24 -1.77
N LEU A 178 -2.52 7.07 -2.32
CA LEU A 178 -3.70 6.72 -1.56
C LEU A 178 -3.71 5.21 -1.30
N MET A 179 -3.63 4.79 -0.06
CA MET A 179 -3.86 3.42 0.37
C MET A 179 -5.36 3.13 0.34
N ALA A 180 -5.90 2.87 -0.88
CA ALA A 180 -7.31 2.67 -1.12
C ALA A 180 -7.75 1.24 -0.78
N TYR A 181 -7.50 0.84 0.46
CA TYR A 181 -7.84 -0.46 1.04
C TYR A 181 -8.04 -0.32 2.56
N HIS A 182 -8.44 -1.42 3.24
CA HIS A 182 -8.88 -1.44 4.64
C HIS A 182 -10.19 -0.69 4.87
N TYR A 183 -11.07 -0.63 3.87
CA TYR A 183 -12.46 -0.19 4.07
C TYR A 183 -13.25 -1.25 4.82
N ALA A 184 -13.06 -2.55 4.52
CA ALA A 184 -13.36 -3.66 5.42
C ALA A 184 -12.08 -4.40 5.80
N GLY A 185 -12.09 -5.04 6.97
CA GLY A 185 -10.94 -5.76 7.51
C GLY A 185 -11.35 -6.82 8.53
N TRP A 186 -10.40 -7.52 9.11
CA TRP A 186 -10.64 -8.59 10.08
C TRP A 186 -11.51 -8.16 11.29
N TRP A 187 -11.66 -6.86 11.53
CA TRP A 187 -12.48 -6.26 12.61
C TRP A 187 -13.91 -5.94 12.18
N SER A 188 -14.25 -6.07 10.91
CA SER A 188 -15.55 -5.65 10.39
C SER A 188 -16.70 -6.48 10.97
N SER A 189 -17.82 -5.82 11.26
CA SER A 189 -19.05 -6.46 11.73
C SER A 189 -19.93 -7.00 10.60
N VAL A 190 -19.56 -6.66 9.36
CA VAL A 190 -20.18 -7.11 8.11
C VAL A 190 -19.05 -7.50 7.16
N ALA A 191 -19.18 -8.64 6.48
CA ALA A 191 -18.25 -9.07 5.46
C ALA A 191 -18.36 -8.15 4.22
N GLY A 192 -17.24 -7.85 3.54
CA GLY A 192 -17.23 -6.96 2.38
C GLY A 192 -15.84 -6.75 1.81
N SER A 193 -15.75 -6.00 0.71
CA SER A 193 -14.48 -5.72 0.06
C SER A 193 -13.55 -4.87 0.93
N THR A 194 -12.29 -5.25 1.01
CA THR A 194 -11.26 -4.40 1.61
C THR A 194 -10.96 -3.15 0.77
N ALA A 195 -11.29 -3.17 -0.53
CA ALA A 195 -11.09 -2.07 -1.47
C ALA A 195 -12.25 -1.95 -2.46
N PRO A 196 -13.47 -1.63 -2.00
CA PRO A 196 -14.64 -1.50 -2.86
C PRO A 196 -14.43 -0.36 -3.86
N LEU A 197 -14.58 -0.66 -5.17
CA LEU A 197 -14.46 0.37 -6.20
C LEU A 197 -15.70 1.26 -6.26
N GLY A 198 -16.83 0.79 -5.76
CA GLY A 198 -18.10 1.49 -5.58
C GLY A 198 -18.90 0.80 -4.49
N GLY A 199 -20.10 1.25 -4.21
CA GLY A 199 -20.97 0.64 -3.21
C GLY A 199 -21.87 1.67 -2.52
N GLU A 200 -22.54 1.22 -1.45
CA GLU A 200 -23.40 2.07 -0.63
C GLU A 200 -22.63 2.80 0.49
N GLN A 201 -21.46 2.31 0.83
CA GLN A 201 -20.59 2.87 1.87
C GLN A 201 -19.48 3.69 1.21
N TYR A 202 -18.73 4.42 2.04
CA TYR A 202 -17.53 5.14 1.60
C TYR A 202 -16.52 4.17 0.95
N ASP A 203 -16.11 4.49 -0.26
CA ASP A 203 -15.35 3.62 -1.14
C ASP A 203 -14.12 4.30 -1.78
N VAL A 204 -13.44 3.57 -2.66
CA VAL A 204 -12.26 4.06 -3.40
C VAL A 204 -12.59 5.28 -4.25
N ARG A 205 -13.76 5.30 -4.92
CA ARG A 205 -14.17 6.44 -5.76
C ARG A 205 -14.44 7.68 -4.93
N ASP A 206 -15.03 7.51 -3.76
CA ASP A 206 -15.28 8.60 -2.82
C ASP A 206 -13.97 9.22 -2.32
N ALA A 207 -13.02 8.39 -1.88
CA ALA A 207 -11.72 8.85 -1.43
C ALA A 207 -10.99 9.63 -2.53
N VAL A 208 -10.96 9.09 -3.74
CA VAL A 208 -10.32 9.75 -4.89
C VAL A 208 -11.04 11.05 -5.23
N ARG A 209 -12.37 11.07 -5.31
CA ARG A 209 -13.17 12.27 -5.58
C ARG A 209 -12.88 13.38 -4.57
N LEU A 210 -12.76 13.03 -3.29
CA LEU A 210 -12.43 13.99 -2.24
C LEU A 210 -11.00 14.52 -2.39
N LEU A 211 -10.01 13.65 -2.68
CA LEU A 211 -8.62 14.09 -2.89
C LEU A 211 -8.44 14.98 -4.11
N LEU A 212 -9.16 14.70 -5.20
CA LEU A 212 -9.10 15.48 -6.43
C LEU A 212 -9.57 16.95 -6.28
N ARG A 213 -10.15 17.33 -5.12
CA ARG A 213 -10.40 18.73 -4.78
C ARG A 213 -9.11 19.54 -4.58
N TRP A 214 -8.00 18.87 -4.25
CA TRP A 214 -6.71 19.50 -3.97
C TRP A 214 -5.58 18.95 -4.84
N VAL A 215 -5.64 17.66 -5.17
CA VAL A 215 -4.57 16.92 -5.85
C VAL A 215 -4.84 16.86 -7.34
N PRO A 216 -3.94 17.40 -8.19
CA PRO A 216 -4.05 17.18 -9.63
C PRO A 216 -4.05 15.67 -9.95
N PRO A 217 -4.90 15.19 -10.88
CA PRO A 217 -4.96 13.76 -11.21
C PRO A 217 -3.59 13.13 -11.51
N GLY A 218 -2.75 13.83 -12.27
CA GLY A 218 -1.38 13.40 -12.60
C GLY A 218 -0.39 13.38 -11.42
N ARG A 219 -0.86 13.58 -10.18
CA ARG A 219 -0.07 13.48 -8.94
C ARG A 219 -0.69 12.53 -7.91
N LEU A 220 -1.72 11.78 -8.29
CA LEU A 220 -2.39 10.82 -7.42
C LEU A 220 -2.15 9.38 -7.92
N ILE A 221 -1.60 8.54 -7.05
CA ILE A 221 -1.45 7.11 -7.24
C ILE A 221 -2.45 6.41 -6.31
N VAL A 222 -3.18 5.42 -6.82
CA VAL A 222 -4.15 4.67 -6.03
C VAL A 222 -3.65 3.25 -5.81
N GLY A 223 -3.46 2.89 -4.54
CA GLY A 223 -3.05 1.56 -4.12
C GLY A 223 -4.20 0.57 -4.09
N ALA A 224 -3.95 -0.66 -4.52
CA ALA A 224 -4.87 -1.78 -4.40
C ALA A 224 -4.23 -2.93 -3.61
N PRO A 225 -5.05 -3.72 -2.89
CA PRO A 225 -4.56 -4.83 -2.09
C PRO A 225 -4.37 -6.09 -2.96
N TYR A 226 -3.31 -6.84 -2.70
CA TYR A 226 -3.18 -8.21 -3.18
C TYR A 226 -3.52 -9.21 -2.05
N TYR A 227 -4.55 -8.86 -1.27
CA TYR A 227 -5.08 -9.67 -0.18
C TYR A 227 -6.59 -9.49 -0.06
N GLY A 228 -7.22 -10.35 0.71
CA GLY A 228 -8.64 -10.30 1.04
C GLY A 228 -8.86 -10.80 2.46
N HIS A 229 -10.10 -10.98 2.83
CA HIS A 229 -10.47 -11.42 4.17
C HIS A 229 -11.52 -12.53 4.11
N LEU A 230 -11.41 -13.45 5.04
CA LEU A 230 -12.37 -14.52 5.31
C LEU A 230 -12.96 -14.31 6.70
N TRP A 231 -14.29 -14.24 6.81
CA TRP A 231 -14.98 -14.12 8.10
C TRP A 231 -15.91 -15.31 8.36
N PRO A 232 -16.08 -15.74 9.61
CA PRO A 232 -17.24 -16.50 10.04
C PRO A 232 -18.47 -15.55 10.00
N THR A 233 -19.60 -16.02 9.46
CA THR A 233 -20.78 -15.20 9.21
C THR A 233 -22.08 -15.86 9.67
N THR A 234 -23.16 -15.08 9.75
CA THR A 234 -24.48 -15.57 10.14
C THR A 234 -25.19 -16.33 9.02
N SER A 235 -24.83 -16.09 7.75
CA SER A 235 -25.42 -16.71 6.56
C SER A 235 -24.42 -16.72 5.41
N GLY A 236 -24.80 -17.34 4.29
CA GLY A 236 -24.06 -17.29 3.03
C GLY A 236 -24.53 -16.21 2.06
N SER A 237 -25.31 -15.23 2.53
CA SER A 237 -25.71 -14.08 1.70
C SER A 237 -24.61 -13.05 1.63
N PRO A 238 -24.44 -12.29 0.52
CA PRO A 238 -23.43 -11.26 0.45
C PRO A 238 -23.62 -10.22 1.58
N HIS A 239 -22.50 -9.71 2.09
CA HIS A 239 -22.48 -8.75 3.19
C HIS A 239 -23.14 -9.25 4.47
N ALA A 240 -23.02 -10.56 4.76
CA ALA A 240 -23.54 -11.12 5.98
C ALA A 240 -22.84 -10.54 7.21
N ARG A 241 -23.56 -10.47 8.34
CA ARG A 241 -22.98 -10.10 9.63
C ARG A 241 -21.91 -11.10 10.03
N THR A 242 -20.79 -10.62 10.51
CA THR A 242 -19.72 -11.47 11.03
C THR A 242 -20.08 -11.99 12.43
N THR A 243 -19.70 -13.22 12.73
CA THR A 243 -19.87 -13.85 14.05
C THR A 243 -18.58 -13.90 14.85
N GLY A 244 -17.48 -13.45 14.24
CA GLY A 244 -16.14 -13.42 14.84
C GLY A 244 -15.17 -12.59 13.99
N ARG A 245 -13.91 -12.56 14.41
CA ARG A 245 -12.86 -11.85 13.69
C ARG A 245 -12.56 -12.54 12.36
N GLY A 246 -12.32 -11.74 11.34
CA GLY A 246 -11.85 -12.23 10.05
C GLY A 246 -10.37 -12.61 10.05
N THR A 247 -9.96 -13.31 9.02
CA THR A 247 -8.58 -13.71 8.75
C THR A 247 -8.11 -13.07 7.46
N ASP A 248 -6.93 -12.46 7.49
CA ASP A 248 -6.28 -11.92 6.30
C ASP A 248 -5.73 -13.06 5.43
N LEU A 249 -5.98 -13.01 4.15
CA LEU A 249 -5.53 -13.99 3.18
C LEU A 249 -4.86 -13.29 1.99
N THR A 250 -3.70 -13.79 1.55
CA THR A 250 -3.16 -13.37 0.25
C THR A 250 -4.13 -13.74 -0.86
N VAL A 251 -4.12 -13.01 -1.99
CA VAL A 251 -4.99 -13.40 -3.13
C VAL A 251 -4.69 -14.80 -3.63
N ALA A 252 -3.45 -15.28 -3.51
CA ALA A 252 -3.09 -16.66 -3.81
C ALA A 252 -3.77 -17.67 -2.85
N ALA A 253 -3.85 -17.35 -1.56
CA ALA A 253 -4.54 -18.19 -0.58
C ALA A 253 -6.06 -18.14 -0.80
N ALA A 254 -6.62 -16.97 -1.07
CA ALA A 254 -8.03 -16.79 -1.40
C ALA A 254 -8.42 -17.58 -2.66
N ALA A 255 -7.63 -17.48 -3.72
CA ALA A 255 -7.87 -18.24 -4.95
C ALA A 255 -7.86 -19.76 -4.72
N ARG A 256 -6.89 -20.28 -3.93
CA ARG A 256 -6.87 -21.71 -3.55
C ARG A 256 -8.11 -22.13 -2.76
N LEU A 257 -8.58 -21.28 -1.85
CA LEU A 257 -9.83 -21.56 -1.12
C LEU A 257 -11.05 -21.60 -2.04
N MET A 258 -11.03 -20.83 -3.14
CA MET A 258 -12.11 -20.81 -4.12
C MET A 258 -12.05 -21.95 -5.13
N GLU A 259 -10.96 -22.72 -5.21
CA GLU A 259 -10.86 -23.89 -6.10
C GLU A 259 -12.02 -24.88 -5.83
N GLY A 260 -12.77 -25.22 -6.88
CA GLY A 260 -13.94 -26.08 -6.80
C GLY A 260 -15.17 -25.45 -6.15
N ARG A 261 -15.14 -24.14 -5.85
CA ARG A 261 -16.30 -23.37 -5.34
C ARG A 261 -16.78 -22.37 -6.36
N ALA A 262 -18.05 -21.98 -6.28
CA ALA A 262 -18.62 -20.95 -7.13
C ALA A 262 -18.12 -19.57 -6.67
N GLU A 263 -17.21 -18.95 -7.44
CA GLU A 263 -16.87 -17.55 -7.27
C GLU A 263 -18.03 -16.68 -7.71
N GLN A 264 -18.48 -15.81 -6.85
CA GLN A 264 -19.50 -14.81 -7.10
C GLN A 264 -18.85 -13.46 -7.44
N TRP A 265 -19.65 -12.57 -8.02
CA TRP A 265 -19.22 -11.23 -8.37
C TRP A 265 -20.13 -10.19 -7.74
N ASP A 266 -19.56 -9.32 -6.91
CA ASP A 266 -20.25 -8.12 -6.46
C ASP A 266 -20.08 -7.03 -7.51
N ALA A 267 -21.21 -6.70 -8.17
CA ALA A 267 -21.21 -5.72 -9.25
C ALA A 267 -21.14 -4.27 -8.79
N LEU A 268 -21.47 -3.98 -7.53
CA LEU A 268 -21.37 -2.65 -6.94
C LEU A 268 -19.94 -2.37 -6.45
N GLU A 269 -19.39 -3.29 -5.69
CA GLU A 269 -18.04 -3.17 -5.15
C GLU A 269 -16.94 -3.54 -6.16
N HIS A 270 -17.29 -4.15 -7.29
CA HIS A 270 -16.37 -4.68 -8.31
C HIS A 270 -15.33 -5.65 -7.70
N VAL A 271 -15.80 -6.62 -6.95
CA VAL A 271 -14.97 -7.57 -6.21
C VAL A 271 -15.46 -9.01 -6.36
N ALA A 272 -14.54 -9.96 -6.29
CA ALA A 272 -14.86 -11.36 -6.19
C ALA A 272 -15.17 -11.74 -4.73
N TRP A 273 -16.18 -12.60 -4.55
CA TRP A 273 -16.54 -13.13 -3.24
C TRP A 273 -17.06 -14.56 -3.32
N GLY A 274 -17.18 -15.21 -2.20
CA GLY A 274 -17.82 -16.52 -2.09
C GLY A 274 -18.16 -16.86 -0.65
N ALA A 275 -19.19 -17.70 -0.48
CA ALA A 275 -19.62 -18.17 0.84
C ALA A 275 -19.84 -19.68 0.81
N TRP A 276 -19.51 -20.33 1.91
CA TRP A 276 -19.73 -21.78 2.10
C TRP A 276 -19.83 -22.15 3.57
N GLN A 277 -20.30 -23.37 3.82
CA GLN A 277 -20.28 -23.93 5.18
C GLN A 277 -18.95 -24.59 5.47
N ALA A 278 -18.24 -24.09 6.47
CA ALA A 278 -16.97 -24.61 6.97
C ALA A 278 -17.14 -25.34 8.31
N ARG A 279 -16.09 -26.03 8.74
CA ARG A 279 -15.92 -26.61 10.09
C ARG A 279 -14.52 -26.32 10.57
N ASP A 280 -14.38 -25.91 11.82
CA ASP A 280 -13.06 -25.67 12.44
C ASP A 280 -12.36 -26.98 12.83
N CYS A 281 -13.13 -28.06 13.01
CA CYS A 281 -12.63 -29.41 13.25
C CYS A 281 -13.60 -30.46 12.70
N PRO A 282 -13.19 -31.73 12.53
CA PRO A 282 -14.03 -32.78 11.97
C PRO A 282 -15.38 -33.01 12.73
N THR A 283 -15.38 -32.80 14.05
CA THR A 283 -16.57 -32.95 14.93
C THR A 283 -17.27 -31.65 15.25
N CYS A 284 -16.73 -30.50 14.85
CA CYS A 284 -17.33 -29.18 15.10
C CYS A 284 -18.61 -29.00 14.27
N ALA A 285 -19.54 -28.19 14.79
CA ALA A 285 -20.70 -27.73 14.02
C ALA A 285 -20.26 -26.97 12.76
N ARG A 286 -21.08 -27.07 11.71
CA ARG A 286 -20.89 -26.25 10.52
C ARG A 286 -21.31 -24.82 10.81
N HIS A 287 -20.55 -23.87 10.25
CA HIS A 287 -20.88 -22.45 10.26
C HIS A 287 -20.64 -21.85 8.89
N TRP A 288 -21.30 -20.75 8.60
CA TRP A 288 -21.05 -20.01 7.37
C TRP A 288 -19.74 -19.24 7.46
N VAL A 289 -19.01 -19.21 6.34
CA VAL A 289 -17.87 -18.33 6.12
C VAL A 289 -18.07 -17.58 4.82
N GLU A 290 -17.54 -16.36 4.76
CA GLU A 290 -17.63 -15.48 3.60
C GLU A 290 -16.26 -14.87 3.31
N LEU A 291 -15.82 -14.98 2.06
CA LEU A 291 -14.54 -14.49 1.54
C LEU A 291 -14.78 -13.37 0.55
N TYR A 292 -14.11 -12.24 0.74
CA TYR A 292 -13.95 -11.19 -0.28
C TYR A 292 -12.47 -11.01 -0.60
N TYR A 293 -12.13 -10.87 -1.90
CA TYR A 293 -10.75 -10.67 -2.34
C TYR A 293 -10.67 -10.04 -3.72
N ASP A 294 -9.61 -9.28 -3.96
CA ASP A 294 -9.34 -8.70 -5.27
C ASP A 294 -8.79 -9.77 -6.22
N SER A 295 -9.69 -10.42 -6.97
CA SER A 295 -9.31 -11.34 -8.04
C SER A 295 -8.63 -10.58 -9.20
N PRO A 296 -8.00 -11.27 -10.18
CA PRO A 296 -7.45 -10.62 -11.37
C PRO A 296 -8.46 -9.75 -12.11
N ARG A 297 -9.75 -10.13 -12.12
CA ARG A 297 -10.85 -9.34 -12.70
C ARG A 297 -11.07 -8.06 -11.90
N ALA A 298 -11.18 -8.14 -10.57
CA ALA A 298 -11.38 -6.98 -9.71
C ALA A 298 -10.21 -5.98 -9.83
N THR A 299 -8.99 -6.50 -9.84
CA THR A 299 -7.79 -5.68 -10.05
C THR A 299 -7.78 -5.02 -11.42
N ALA A 300 -8.16 -5.74 -12.50
CA ALA A 300 -8.25 -5.17 -13.84
C ALA A 300 -9.29 -4.05 -13.93
N ASP A 301 -10.44 -4.18 -13.25
CA ASP A 301 -11.46 -3.13 -13.17
C ASP A 301 -10.92 -1.87 -12.49
N LYS A 302 -10.22 -2.03 -11.36
CA LYS A 302 -9.57 -0.91 -10.65
C LYS A 302 -8.53 -0.22 -11.52
N TRP A 303 -7.66 -0.97 -12.20
CA TRP A 303 -6.63 -0.38 -13.08
C TRP A 303 -7.23 0.36 -14.26
N ARG A 304 -8.27 -0.19 -14.89
CA ARG A 304 -8.99 0.50 -15.98
C ARG A 304 -9.65 1.79 -15.49
N TRP A 305 -10.27 1.75 -14.32
CA TRP A 305 -10.89 2.93 -13.74
C TRP A 305 -9.84 4.00 -13.40
N ILE A 306 -8.71 3.65 -12.75
CA ILE A 306 -7.61 4.58 -12.44
C ILE A 306 -7.11 5.28 -13.72
N LYS A 307 -6.89 4.51 -14.79
CA LYS A 307 -6.48 5.05 -16.08
C LYS A 307 -7.53 5.98 -16.70
N ALA A 308 -8.81 5.61 -16.61
CA ALA A 308 -9.92 6.42 -17.13
C ALA A 308 -10.09 7.75 -16.38
N GLN A 309 -9.72 7.82 -15.10
CA GLN A 309 -9.70 9.07 -14.32
C GLN A 309 -8.48 9.96 -14.62
N GLY A 310 -7.56 9.55 -15.48
CA GLY A 310 -6.33 10.29 -15.78
C GLY A 310 -5.38 10.40 -14.58
N LEU A 311 -5.47 9.48 -13.62
CA LEU A 311 -4.59 9.48 -12.45
C LEU A 311 -3.15 9.13 -12.85
N LEU A 312 -2.17 9.55 -12.02
CA LEU A 312 -0.75 9.27 -12.27
C LEU A 312 -0.47 7.78 -12.42
N GLY A 313 -1.14 6.95 -11.63
CA GLY A 313 -0.93 5.52 -11.72
C GLY A 313 -1.52 4.71 -10.58
N ALA A 314 -0.98 3.51 -10.41
CA ALA A 314 -1.46 2.50 -9.49
C ALA A 314 -0.37 2.05 -8.52
N GLY A 315 -0.78 1.44 -7.41
CA GLY A 315 0.12 0.83 -6.46
C GLY A 315 -0.36 -0.54 -6.01
N ILE A 316 0.57 -1.37 -5.57
CA ILE A 316 0.31 -2.76 -5.18
C ILE A 316 0.78 -2.98 -3.74
N TRP A 317 -0.13 -3.36 -2.86
CA TRP A 317 0.18 -3.83 -1.52
C TRP A 317 -0.22 -5.30 -1.36
N THR A 318 0.68 -6.25 -1.39
CA THR A 318 2.12 -6.20 -1.64
C THR A 318 2.46 -7.30 -2.64
N ILE A 319 3.51 -7.09 -3.43
CA ILE A 319 3.97 -8.11 -4.38
C ILE A 319 4.37 -9.40 -3.67
N GLY A 320 4.26 -10.53 -4.38
CA GLY A 320 4.48 -11.87 -3.84
C GLY A 320 3.24 -12.46 -3.13
N PHE A 321 2.16 -11.68 -2.97
CA PHE A 321 0.89 -12.16 -2.46
C PHE A 321 0.00 -12.74 -3.57
N GLU A 322 0.34 -12.48 -4.82
CA GLU A 322 -0.35 -12.97 -6.01
C GLU A 322 -0.14 -14.47 -6.31
N GLY A 323 0.89 -15.07 -5.75
CA GLY A 323 1.27 -16.47 -6.00
C GLY A 323 1.90 -16.64 -7.38
N GLU A 324 1.13 -16.96 -8.41
CA GLU A 324 1.62 -17.07 -9.78
C GLU A 324 1.67 -15.70 -10.48
N PRO A 325 2.88 -15.17 -10.75
CA PRO A 325 3.02 -13.78 -11.23
C PRO A 325 2.48 -13.54 -12.64
N GLY A 326 2.46 -14.55 -13.50
CA GLY A 326 2.16 -14.39 -14.92
C GLY A 326 0.80 -13.75 -15.20
N ARG A 327 -0.24 -14.15 -14.46
CA ARG A 327 -1.60 -13.65 -14.63
C ARG A 327 -1.74 -12.19 -14.18
N TRP A 328 -1.09 -11.83 -13.09
CA TRP A 328 -1.11 -10.48 -12.53
C TRP A 328 -0.27 -9.50 -13.34
N ASN A 329 0.89 -9.94 -13.83
CA ASN A 329 1.71 -9.16 -14.75
C ASN A 329 0.95 -8.87 -16.06
N THR A 330 0.17 -9.82 -16.57
CA THR A 330 -0.69 -9.60 -17.74
C THR A 330 -1.73 -8.52 -17.48
N VAL A 331 -2.40 -8.53 -16.32
CA VAL A 331 -3.36 -7.48 -15.92
C VAL A 331 -2.71 -6.11 -15.87
N LEU A 332 -1.53 -5.98 -15.25
CA LEU A 332 -0.77 -4.74 -15.19
C LEU A 332 -0.34 -4.24 -16.57
N ARG A 333 0.20 -5.15 -17.41
CA ARG A 333 0.65 -4.80 -18.77
C ARG A 333 -0.51 -4.32 -19.63
N ASN A 334 -1.63 -5.02 -19.61
CA ASN A 334 -2.82 -4.64 -20.38
C ASN A 334 -3.40 -3.28 -19.94
N ALA A 335 -3.33 -2.96 -18.65
CA ALA A 335 -3.80 -1.69 -18.15
C ALA A 335 -2.87 -0.52 -18.47
N PHE A 336 -1.57 -0.66 -18.22
CA PHE A 336 -0.64 0.49 -18.18
C PHE A 336 0.48 0.46 -19.22
N LEU A 337 0.81 -0.72 -19.80
CA LEU A 337 1.93 -0.89 -20.73
C LEU A 337 1.49 -1.22 -22.16
N ALA A 338 0.22 -1.59 -22.40
CA ALA A 338 -0.27 -1.80 -23.77
C ALA A 338 -0.19 -0.47 -24.56
N PRO A 339 0.25 -0.49 -25.82
CA PRO A 339 0.17 0.68 -26.69
C PRO A 339 -1.29 1.18 -26.75
N ARG A 340 -1.46 2.50 -26.87
CA ARG A 340 -2.76 3.12 -27.08
C ARG A 340 -3.28 2.80 -28.46
#